data_10e946782fc610240c7b3bdade885f92
#
_entry.id   10e946782fc610240c7b3bdade885f92
#
_cell.length_a   1.000
_cell.length_b   1.000
_cell.length_c   1.000
_cell.angle_alpha   90.00
_cell.angle_beta   90.00
_cell.angle_gamma   90.00
#
_symmetry.space_group_name_H-M   'P 1'
#
loop_
_entity.id
_entity.type
_entity.pdbx_description
1 polymer ?
#
loop_
_entity_poly.entity_id
_entity_poly.type
_entity_poly.pdbx_seq_one_letter_code
_entity_poly.pdbx_strand_id
1 'polypeptide(L)'
;GTYLEDQDMWWFSGIYRDVELINEPKAAVLDCRVTAGLDAACGCGHAVIDLEVKGDGKGTWSLLDGERLMAEGEFASCKDQREIRITAEAGTVQPWTAETPYLYQVKITFEGHEITVRTGFRTIEIRDGNFTVNGTAILLNGVNHHDYSPTEGRVVTYDQMKADVVLMKQHNINALRCSHYPAADCLYDLCDEYGLYVIDEADLECHGFEWVENYTWISDDPAWETAYVDRAVRMVKRDFNHPSIIMWSLGNESAFGCNFVKSAEAVRSLDPSRLIHYEGDFEAEAADIYSTMYTWLEKLEEIGRGEKGNHKPHVMCEYGHSMGNGAGCLKAYQDVFRKYKRLQGGFIWEWYDHGFFTKDEEGHEYYRYGGSYGDFPNNGNFCIDGLLMPDRTPSPALAEYRQVIAPVEILKKTGSGREIALKNWYDFKDLSHLCVKWWISCDETVQEEGMI
;
A
#
# COMPACT_ATOMS: atom_id res chain seq x y z
N GLY A 1 2.63 11.57 21.28
CA GLY A 1 3.15 10.38 20.77
C GLY A 1 2.85 9.11 21.54
N THR A 2 3.39 8.93 22.73
CA THR A 2 3.45 7.62 23.42
C THR A 2 2.14 6.82 23.49
N TYR A 3 0.98 7.46 23.56
CA TYR A 3 -0.30 6.76 23.63
C TYR A 3 -0.94 6.50 22.26
N LEU A 4 -0.42 7.10 21.20
CA LEU A 4 -0.97 7.05 19.85
C LEU A 4 0.00 6.45 18.84
N GLU A 5 1.20 6.07 19.26
CA GLU A 5 2.29 5.57 18.43
C GLU A 5 3.02 4.46 19.19
N ASP A 6 2.29 3.37 19.47
CA ASP A 6 2.75 2.23 20.28
C ASP A 6 2.90 0.97 19.40
N GLN A 7 3.74 1.08 18.36
CA GLN A 7 4.00 0.01 17.40
C GLN A 7 4.97 -1.04 17.99
N ASP A 8 4.81 -2.27 17.55
CA ASP A 8 5.65 -3.41 17.90
C ASP A 8 7.01 -3.37 17.17
N MET A 9 7.78 -2.30 17.42
CA MET A 9 9.11 -2.10 16.86
C MET A 9 10.02 -1.34 17.82
N TRP A 10 11.20 -0.88 17.33
CA TRP A 10 12.06 0.01 18.08
C TRP A 10 11.37 1.34 18.45
N TRP A 11 11.49 1.77 19.68
CA TRP A 11 10.98 3.05 20.13
C TRP A 11 12.03 4.14 19.88
N PHE A 12 11.89 4.79 18.75
CA PHE A 12 12.78 5.87 18.36
C PHE A 12 12.19 7.23 18.72
N SER A 13 13.08 8.18 18.98
CA SER A 13 12.74 9.59 19.14
C SER A 13 13.56 10.45 18.18
N GLY A 14 13.13 11.69 17.96
CA GLY A 14 13.83 12.64 17.12
C GLY A 14 13.13 12.89 15.77
N ILE A 15 13.79 13.69 14.93
CA ILE A 15 13.32 14.05 13.60
C ILE A 15 14.02 13.13 12.60
N TYR A 16 13.27 12.27 11.91
CA TYR A 16 13.78 11.26 10.98
C TYR A 16 13.37 11.51 9.52
N ARG A 17 12.64 12.59 9.27
CA ARG A 17 12.33 13.12 7.94
C ARG A 17 13.05 14.44 7.73
N ASP A 18 13.15 14.86 6.48
CA ASP A 18 13.79 16.12 6.09
C ASP A 18 13.08 17.33 6.70
N VAL A 19 13.85 18.35 7.01
CA VAL A 19 13.37 19.65 7.44
C VAL A 19 13.66 20.66 6.34
N GLU A 20 12.61 21.18 5.72
CA GLU A 20 12.71 22.05 4.57
C GLU A 20 12.37 23.50 4.91
N LEU A 21 13.06 24.44 4.29
CA LEU A 21 12.70 25.86 4.30
C LEU A 21 12.05 26.24 2.96
N ILE A 22 10.74 26.42 2.98
CA ILE A 22 9.96 26.76 1.79
C ILE A 22 9.81 28.28 1.70
N ASN A 23 10.25 28.87 0.58
CA ASN A 23 10.02 30.28 0.24
C ASN A 23 8.84 30.38 -0.73
N GLU A 24 7.67 30.70 -0.20
CA GLU A 24 6.48 30.87 -1.02
C GLU A 24 6.45 32.23 -1.73
N PRO A 25 6.16 32.27 -3.04
CA PRO A 25 5.89 33.53 -3.73
C PRO A 25 4.62 34.23 -3.22
N LYS A 26 4.44 35.49 -3.56
CA LYS A 26 3.26 36.27 -3.15
C LYS A 26 1.95 35.71 -3.72
N ALA A 27 2.04 35.23 -4.96
CA ALA A 27 0.99 34.46 -5.60
C ALA A 27 1.51 33.01 -5.83
N ALA A 28 0.81 32.02 -5.31
CA ALA A 28 1.26 30.63 -5.32
C ALA A 28 0.06 29.65 -5.36
N VAL A 29 0.30 28.48 -5.90
CA VAL A 29 -0.54 27.29 -5.65
C VAL A 29 -0.11 26.73 -4.31
N LEU A 30 -1.03 26.64 -3.35
CA LEU A 30 -0.79 26.11 -2.00
C LEU A 30 -1.08 24.62 -1.91
N ASP A 31 -2.13 24.17 -2.62
CA ASP A 31 -2.51 22.76 -2.71
C ASP A 31 -3.03 22.45 -4.12
N CYS A 32 -2.74 21.26 -4.60
CA CYS A 32 -3.24 20.74 -5.88
C CYS A 32 -3.60 19.27 -5.74
N ARG A 33 -4.88 18.96 -5.81
CA ARG A 33 -5.39 17.59 -5.76
C ARG A 33 -5.96 17.19 -7.11
N VAL A 34 -5.48 16.06 -7.63
CA VAL A 34 -5.88 15.51 -8.92
C VAL A 34 -6.61 14.19 -8.72
N THR A 35 -7.87 14.15 -9.06
CA THR A 35 -8.65 12.91 -9.14
C THR A 35 -8.74 12.50 -10.61
N ALA A 36 -8.01 11.46 -11.00
CA ALA A 36 -8.00 10.93 -12.36
C ALA A 36 -8.81 9.63 -12.42
N GLY A 37 -10.06 9.76 -12.88
CA GLY A 37 -11.01 8.66 -12.99
C GLY A 37 -10.99 8.00 -14.38
N LEU A 38 -11.32 6.71 -14.43
CA LEU A 38 -11.46 5.91 -15.63
C LEU A 38 -12.91 5.45 -15.78
N ASP A 39 -13.53 5.75 -16.91
CA ASP A 39 -14.71 5.02 -17.35
C ASP A 39 -14.27 3.73 -18.08
N ALA A 40 -14.35 2.61 -17.36
CA ALA A 40 -13.92 1.31 -17.88
C ALA A 40 -14.74 0.83 -19.10
N ALA A 41 -15.95 1.34 -19.31
CA ALA A 41 -16.80 0.92 -20.44
C ALA A 41 -16.30 1.48 -21.77
N CYS A 42 -15.75 2.70 -21.80
CA CYS A 42 -15.20 3.31 -23.02
C CYS A 42 -13.67 3.45 -23.01
N GLY A 43 -12.99 3.18 -21.87
CA GLY A 43 -11.57 3.44 -21.71
C GLY A 43 -11.23 4.94 -21.70
N CYS A 44 -12.20 5.79 -21.33
CA CYS A 44 -12.05 7.24 -21.30
C CYS A 44 -11.63 7.73 -19.92
N GLY A 45 -10.65 8.62 -19.89
CA GLY A 45 -10.20 9.29 -18.68
C GLY A 45 -10.87 10.63 -18.47
N HIS A 46 -11.21 10.94 -17.22
CA HIS A 46 -11.63 12.26 -16.79
C HIS A 46 -10.81 12.68 -15.58
N ALA A 47 -10.46 13.95 -15.48
CA ALA A 47 -9.70 14.47 -14.36
C ALA A 47 -10.44 15.64 -13.70
N VAL A 48 -10.44 15.66 -12.38
CA VAL A 48 -10.84 16.81 -11.56
C VAL A 48 -9.59 17.32 -10.87
N ILE A 49 -9.29 18.60 -11.05
CA ILE A 49 -8.15 19.27 -10.45
C ILE A 49 -8.68 20.32 -9.49
N ASP A 50 -8.50 20.11 -8.19
CA ASP A 50 -8.84 21.05 -7.14
C ASP A 50 -7.58 21.78 -6.70
N LEU A 51 -7.59 23.11 -6.81
CA LEU A 51 -6.48 23.97 -6.45
C LEU A 51 -6.86 24.87 -5.27
N GLU A 52 -5.95 24.99 -4.32
CA GLU A 52 -5.96 26.10 -3.36
C GLU A 52 -4.86 27.08 -3.75
N VAL A 53 -5.19 28.35 -3.95
CA VAL A 53 -4.22 29.36 -4.40
C VAL A 53 -4.17 30.56 -3.45
N LYS A 54 -2.99 31.16 -3.39
CA LYS A 54 -2.70 32.41 -2.65
C LYS A 54 -2.44 33.53 -3.63
N GLY A 55 -3.09 34.66 -3.45
CA GLY A 55 -2.94 35.82 -4.32
C GLY A 55 -3.99 35.88 -5.43
N ASP A 56 -4.13 37.07 -6.04
CA ASP A 56 -4.99 37.30 -7.20
C ASP A 56 -4.16 37.12 -8.45
N GLY A 57 -4.70 36.58 -9.52
CA GLY A 57 -3.98 36.38 -10.75
C GLY A 57 -4.61 35.42 -11.73
N LYS A 58 -3.84 35.07 -12.75
CA LYS A 58 -4.22 34.11 -13.79
C LYS A 58 -3.27 32.94 -13.81
N GLY A 59 -3.79 31.79 -14.16
CA GLY A 59 -3.01 30.58 -14.32
C GLY A 59 -3.45 29.77 -15.52
N THR A 60 -2.62 28.81 -15.87
CA THR A 60 -2.88 27.81 -16.90
C THR A 60 -2.71 26.42 -16.31
N TRP A 61 -3.37 25.47 -16.90
CA TRP A 61 -3.17 24.06 -16.59
C TRP A 61 -3.07 23.24 -17.87
N SER A 62 -2.33 22.15 -17.80
CA SER A 62 -2.26 21.18 -18.89
C SER A 62 -2.19 19.74 -18.36
N LEU A 63 -2.86 18.83 -19.06
CA LEU A 63 -2.77 17.39 -18.86
C LEU A 63 -1.92 16.81 -19.98
N LEU A 64 -0.89 16.05 -19.65
CA LEU A 64 0.12 15.56 -20.57
C LEU A 64 0.28 14.04 -20.49
N ASP A 65 0.48 13.40 -21.63
CA ASP A 65 0.93 12.03 -21.81
C ASP A 65 2.36 12.07 -22.38
N GLY A 66 3.34 12.02 -21.47
CA GLY A 66 4.72 12.37 -21.82
C GLY A 66 4.81 13.81 -22.33
N GLU A 67 5.17 13.98 -23.59
CA GLU A 67 5.20 15.30 -24.26
C GLU A 67 3.89 15.66 -24.98
N ARG A 68 2.97 14.70 -25.10
CA ARG A 68 1.71 14.91 -25.81
C ARG A 68 0.70 15.65 -24.95
N LEU A 69 0.25 16.80 -25.42
CA LEU A 69 -0.84 17.55 -24.80
C LEU A 69 -2.17 16.82 -25.03
N MET A 70 -2.90 16.53 -23.96
CA MET A 70 -4.22 15.91 -23.98
C MET A 70 -5.34 16.91 -23.76
N ALA A 71 -5.16 17.80 -22.79
CA ALA A 71 -6.09 18.87 -22.46
C ALA A 71 -5.36 20.04 -21.84
N GLU A 72 -5.89 21.25 -22.00
CA GLU A 72 -5.36 22.46 -21.38
C GLU A 72 -6.45 23.49 -21.15
N GLY A 73 -6.16 24.50 -20.35
CA GLY A 73 -7.06 25.62 -20.11
C GLY A 73 -6.47 26.69 -19.24
N GLU A 74 -7.28 27.72 -18.98
CA GLU A 74 -6.92 28.85 -18.14
C GLU A 74 -7.83 28.91 -16.91
N PHE A 75 -7.34 29.52 -15.84
CA PHE A 75 -8.11 29.83 -14.65
C PHE A 75 -7.70 31.19 -14.10
N ALA A 76 -8.50 31.72 -13.18
CA ALA A 76 -8.19 32.97 -12.51
C ALA A 76 -8.61 32.90 -11.04
N SER A 77 -7.87 33.58 -10.18
CA SER A 77 -8.15 33.75 -8.77
C SER A 77 -8.36 35.23 -8.44
N CYS A 78 -9.29 35.51 -7.54
CA CYS A 78 -9.53 36.82 -6.96
C CYS A 78 -9.75 36.70 -5.44
N LYS A 79 -9.82 37.85 -4.74
CA LYS A 79 -9.88 37.90 -3.25
C LYS A 79 -10.90 36.95 -2.60
N ASP A 80 -12.01 36.74 -3.28
CA ASP A 80 -13.14 35.96 -2.76
C ASP A 80 -13.19 34.52 -3.30
N GLN A 81 -12.26 34.14 -4.18
CA GLN A 81 -12.20 32.81 -4.80
C GLN A 81 -10.77 32.27 -4.77
N ARG A 82 -10.45 31.50 -3.76
CA ARG A 82 -9.15 30.85 -3.54
C ARG A 82 -9.15 29.38 -3.92
N GLU A 83 -10.31 28.78 -3.90
CA GLU A 83 -10.53 27.39 -4.30
C GLU A 83 -10.99 27.36 -5.76
N ILE A 84 -10.32 26.62 -6.60
CA ILE A 84 -10.58 26.53 -8.03
C ILE A 84 -10.74 25.06 -8.37
N ARG A 85 -11.88 24.71 -8.99
CA ARG A 85 -12.13 23.38 -9.51
C ARG A 85 -12.13 23.40 -11.01
N ILE A 86 -11.31 22.52 -11.60
CA ILE A 86 -11.18 22.33 -13.04
C ILE A 86 -11.59 20.89 -13.37
N THR A 87 -12.35 20.72 -14.45
CA THR A 87 -12.67 19.40 -14.99
C THR A 87 -12.09 19.27 -16.39
N ALA A 88 -11.48 18.12 -16.68
CA ALA A 88 -10.83 17.84 -17.94
C ALA A 88 -11.24 16.46 -18.48
N GLU A 89 -11.60 16.40 -19.76
CA GLU A 89 -11.80 15.16 -20.47
C GLU A 89 -10.50 14.76 -21.17
N ALA A 90 -9.96 13.59 -20.81
CA ALA A 90 -8.68 13.10 -21.35
C ALA A 90 -8.85 12.27 -22.64
N GLY A 91 -10.09 11.93 -23.03
CA GLY A 91 -10.34 10.97 -24.09
C GLY A 91 -9.87 9.56 -23.73
N THR A 92 -9.47 8.77 -24.71
CA THR A 92 -8.96 7.40 -24.45
C THR A 92 -7.61 7.47 -23.75
N VAL A 93 -7.49 6.75 -22.63
CA VAL A 93 -6.30 6.70 -21.78
C VAL A 93 -5.84 5.27 -21.57
N GLN A 94 -4.55 5.12 -21.23
CA GLN A 94 -4.01 3.89 -20.68
C GLN A 94 -4.23 3.89 -19.17
N PRO A 95 -4.97 2.92 -18.59
CA PRO A 95 -5.26 2.91 -17.17
C PRO A 95 -4.02 2.57 -16.35
N TRP A 96 -3.99 3.09 -15.13
CA TRP A 96 -3.02 2.67 -14.12
C TRP A 96 -3.48 1.39 -13.42
N THR A 97 -2.60 0.41 -13.34
CA THR A 97 -2.74 -0.81 -12.52
C THR A 97 -1.38 -1.21 -11.97
N ALA A 98 -1.32 -2.06 -10.93
CA ALA A 98 -0.04 -2.60 -10.46
C ALA A 98 0.69 -3.48 -11.50
N GLU A 99 -0.01 -3.96 -12.54
CA GLU A 99 0.59 -4.72 -13.64
C GLU A 99 1.05 -3.82 -14.80
N THR A 100 0.40 -2.67 -14.98
CA THR A 100 0.71 -1.67 -16.01
C THR A 100 0.60 -0.26 -15.42
N PRO A 101 1.63 0.19 -14.67
CA PRO A 101 1.61 1.48 -13.96
C PRO A 101 1.88 2.64 -14.92
N TYR A 102 0.85 3.10 -15.61
CA TYR A 102 0.96 4.19 -16.57
C TYR A 102 0.64 5.53 -15.92
N LEU A 103 1.56 6.50 -16.07
CA LEU A 103 1.47 7.80 -15.41
C LEU A 103 1.38 8.95 -16.42
N TYR A 104 0.55 9.91 -16.09
CA TYR A 104 0.35 11.19 -16.75
C TYR A 104 0.84 12.33 -15.87
N GLN A 105 0.94 13.53 -16.42
CA GLN A 105 1.34 14.72 -15.70
C GLN A 105 0.29 15.82 -15.82
N VAL A 106 -0.04 16.44 -14.69
CA VAL A 106 -0.79 17.69 -14.63
C VAL A 106 0.19 18.80 -14.28
N LYS A 107 0.34 19.78 -15.17
CA LYS A 107 1.16 20.97 -14.94
C LYS A 107 0.27 22.16 -14.68
N ILE A 108 0.57 22.90 -13.64
CA ILE A 108 -0.14 24.13 -13.24
C ILE A 108 0.87 25.26 -13.20
N THR A 109 0.53 26.36 -13.86
CA THR A 109 1.30 27.63 -13.74
C THR A 109 0.35 28.70 -13.23
N PHE A 110 0.72 29.37 -12.14
CA PHE A 110 -0.04 30.48 -11.56
C PHE A 110 0.89 31.65 -11.23
N GLU A 111 0.73 32.78 -11.91
CA GLU A 111 1.57 33.97 -11.74
C GLU A 111 3.09 33.68 -11.73
N GLY A 112 3.53 32.72 -12.54
CA GLY A 112 4.91 32.27 -12.63
C GLY A 112 5.34 31.22 -11.60
N HIS A 113 4.46 30.80 -10.67
CA HIS A 113 4.66 29.63 -9.82
C HIS A 113 4.24 28.39 -10.59
N GLU A 114 5.13 27.42 -10.74
CA GLU A 114 4.90 26.18 -11.49
C GLU A 114 4.93 24.98 -10.55
N ILE A 115 3.95 24.10 -10.69
CA ILE A 115 3.92 22.79 -10.04
C ILE A 115 3.60 21.70 -11.07
N THR A 116 4.04 20.50 -10.81
CA THR A 116 3.73 19.32 -11.61
C THR A 116 3.30 18.18 -10.69
N VAL A 117 2.14 17.61 -10.96
CA VAL A 117 1.60 16.44 -10.27
C VAL A 117 1.58 15.27 -11.23
N ARG A 118 2.14 14.13 -10.83
CA ARG A 118 1.96 12.85 -11.54
C ARG A 118 0.64 12.23 -11.14
N THR A 119 -0.05 11.60 -12.06
CA THR A 119 -1.34 10.92 -11.80
C THR A 119 -1.52 9.71 -12.69
N GLY A 120 -2.44 8.82 -12.32
CA GLY A 120 -2.80 7.65 -13.10
C GLY A 120 -4.32 7.50 -13.16
N PHE A 121 -4.86 7.30 -14.35
CA PHE A 121 -6.30 7.10 -14.53
C PHE A 121 -6.73 5.73 -14.01
N ARG A 122 -7.54 5.71 -12.97
CA ARG A 122 -8.11 4.50 -12.38
C ARG A 122 -9.42 4.79 -11.65
N THR A 123 -10.20 3.74 -11.46
CA THR A 123 -11.40 3.78 -10.62
C THR A 123 -11.35 2.66 -9.60
N ILE A 124 -11.64 2.98 -8.34
CA ILE A 124 -11.72 2.03 -7.23
C ILE A 124 -13.15 2.05 -6.73
N GLU A 125 -13.77 0.90 -6.65
CA GLU A 125 -15.17 0.77 -6.23
C GLU A 125 -15.43 -0.60 -5.63
N ILE A 126 -16.53 -0.74 -4.88
CA ILE A 126 -17.05 -2.04 -4.47
C ILE A 126 -18.16 -2.43 -5.45
N ARG A 127 -17.97 -3.58 -6.11
CA ARG A 127 -18.93 -4.14 -7.06
C ARG A 127 -19.17 -5.61 -6.74
N ASP A 128 -20.43 -6.01 -6.62
CA ASP A 128 -20.83 -7.40 -6.33
C ASP A 128 -20.12 -8.01 -5.09
N GLY A 129 -19.94 -7.19 -4.04
CA GLY A 129 -19.30 -7.62 -2.78
C GLY A 129 -17.77 -7.76 -2.83
N ASN A 130 -17.11 -7.29 -3.91
CA ASN A 130 -15.67 -7.25 -4.04
C ASN A 130 -15.21 -5.82 -4.29
N PHE A 131 -14.04 -5.43 -3.82
CA PHE A 131 -13.44 -4.21 -4.31
C PHE A 131 -12.77 -4.46 -5.66
N THR A 132 -12.84 -3.47 -6.51
CA THR A 132 -12.33 -3.56 -7.88
C THR A 132 -11.43 -2.37 -8.19
N VAL A 133 -10.43 -2.62 -9.02
CA VAL A 133 -9.66 -1.58 -9.71
C VAL A 133 -10.04 -1.66 -11.18
N ASN A 134 -10.48 -0.55 -11.76
CA ASN A 134 -10.93 -0.48 -13.14
C ASN A 134 -11.99 -1.54 -13.51
N GLY A 135 -12.89 -1.83 -12.57
CA GLY A 135 -13.96 -2.83 -12.74
C GLY A 135 -13.52 -4.30 -12.59
N THR A 136 -12.24 -4.57 -12.34
CA THR A 136 -11.69 -5.92 -12.13
C THR A 136 -11.44 -6.14 -10.63
N ALA A 137 -11.99 -7.23 -10.08
CA ALA A 137 -11.66 -7.66 -8.73
C ALA A 137 -10.20 -8.15 -8.70
N ILE A 138 -9.38 -7.59 -7.82
CA ILE A 138 -7.96 -7.90 -7.71
C ILE A 138 -7.67 -8.77 -6.49
N LEU A 139 -6.54 -9.49 -6.54
CA LEU A 139 -6.01 -10.25 -5.41
C LEU A 139 -4.72 -9.59 -4.89
N LEU A 140 -4.74 -9.14 -3.63
CA LEU A 140 -3.58 -8.55 -2.98
C LEU A 140 -2.62 -9.65 -2.50
N ASN A 141 -1.44 -9.69 -3.08
CA ASN A 141 -0.31 -10.50 -2.66
C ASN A 141 0.71 -9.54 -2.04
N GLY A 142 0.50 -9.19 -0.77
CA GLY A 142 1.14 -8.05 -0.13
C GLY A 142 2.12 -8.39 0.97
N VAL A 143 2.83 -7.37 1.40
CA VAL A 143 3.67 -7.35 2.61
C VAL A 143 3.41 -6.10 3.42
N ASN A 144 3.55 -6.18 4.73
CA ASN A 144 3.63 -5.03 5.62
C ASN A 144 5.04 -4.43 5.56
N HIS A 145 5.17 -3.12 5.64
CA HIS A 145 6.43 -2.43 5.46
C HIS A 145 6.60 -1.29 6.46
N HIS A 146 7.63 -1.38 7.28
CA HIS A 146 8.14 -0.27 8.08
C HIS A 146 9.24 0.49 7.33
N ASP A 147 9.43 1.78 7.63
CA ASP A 147 10.61 2.52 7.19
C ASP A 147 11.76 2.24 8.14
N TYR A 148 12.73 1.43 7.71
CA TYR A 148 13.83 1.02 8.57
C TYR A 148 15.15 0.78 7.81
N SER A 149 16.24 1.20 8.46
CA SER A 149 17.63 0.95 8.02
C SER A 149 18.40 0.33 9.18
N PRO A 150 19.19 -0.74 8.97
CA PRO A 150 19.95 -1.39 10.02
C PRO A 150 21.07 -0.52 10.62
N THR A 151 21.37 0.63 10.02
CA THR A 151 22.41 1.56 10.48
C THR A 151 21.86 2.91 10.93
N GLU A 152 20.72 3.33 10.38
CA GLU A 152 20.16 4.68 10.56
C GLU A 152 18.76 4.67 11.21
N GLY A 153 18.25 3.49 11.60
CA GLY A 153 16.92 3.35 12.19
C GLY A 153 15.80 3.74 11.22
N ARG A 154 14.92 4.68 11.59
CA ARG A 154 13.81 5.14 10.73
C ARG A 154 14.22 6.07 9.58
N VAL A 155 15.50 6.42 9.48
CA VAL A 155 16.01 7.21 8.35
C VAL A 155 16.30 6.26 7.18
N VAL A 156 15.56 6.42 6.10
CA VAL A 156 15.69 5.61 4.88
C VAL A 156 15.97 6.50 3.68
N THR A 157 16.82 6.02 2.80
CA THR A 157 17.18 6.75 1.58
C THR A 157 16.30 6.31 0.40
N TYR A 158 16.22 7.17 -0.64
CA TYR A 158 15.56 6.83 -1.89
C TYR A 158 16.08 5.52 -2.50
N ASP A 159 17.40 5.31 -2.48
CA ASP A 159 18.01 4.10 -3.07
C ASP A 159 17.64 2.84 -2.29
N GLN A 160 17.53 2.91 -0.96
CA GLN A 160 17.05 1.80 -0.13
C GLN A 160 15.59 1.47 -0.44
N MET A 161 14.71 2.48 -0.48
CA MET A 161 13.30 2.31 -0.83
C MET A 161 13.12 1.74 -2.23
N LYS A 162 13.89 2.23 -3.20
CA LYS A 162 13.88 1.71 -4.56
C LYS A 162 14.31 0.26 -4.64
N ALA A 163 15.35 -0.12 -3.89
CA ALA A 163 15.81 -1.50 -3.83
C ALA A 163 14.71 -2.42 -3.26
N ASP A 164 14.03 -1.99 -2.19
CA ASP A 164 12.92 -2.73 -1.58
C ASP A 164 11.76 -2.91 -2.57
N VAL A 165 11.30 -1.85 -3.23
CA VAL A 165 10.21 -1.91 -4.22
C VAL A 165 10.57 -2.81 -5.41
N VAL A 166 11.80 -2.69 -5.94
CA VAL A 166 12.27 -3.55 -7.04
C VAL A 166 12.32 -5.01 -6.60
N LEU A 167 12.80 -5.29 -5.38
CA LEU A 167 12.86 -6.64 -4.83
C LEU A 167 11.46 -7.23 -4.62
N MET A 168 10.49 -6.45 -4.14
CA MET A 168 9.08 -6.85 -4.04
C MET A 168 8.54 -7.28 -5.40
N LYS A 169 8.74 -6.47 -6.44
CA LYS A 169 8.30 -6.79 -7.82
C LYS A 169 8.96 -8.05 -8.37
N GLN A 170 10.25 -8.27 -8.11
CA GLN A 170 10.97 -9.47 -8.51
C GLN A 170 10.48 -10.75 -7.81
N HIS A 171 9.77 -10.58 -6.68
CA HIS A 171 9.19 -11.65 -5.89
C HIS A 171 7.67 -11.80 -6.06
N ASN A 172 7.09 -11.22 -7.14
CA ASN A 172 5.67 -11.28 -7.48
C ASN A 172 4.73 -10.56 -6.49
N ILE A 173 5.26 -9.76 -5.57
CA ILE A 173 4.47 -8.94 -4.67
C ILE A 173 3.85 -7.80 -5.47
N ASN A 174 2.54 -7.58 -5.29
CA ASN A 174 1.78 -6.55 -6.00
C ASN A 174 1.19 -5.49 -5.08
N ALA A 175 1.36 -5.64 -3.78
CA ALA A 175 0.79 -4.72 -2.79
C ALA A 175 1.70 -4.54 -1.58
N LEU A 176 1.55 -3.38 -0.93
CA LEU A 176 2.19 -3.10 0.34
C LEU A 176 1.22 -2.35 1.28
N ARG A 177 1.30 -2.62 2.59
CA ARG A 177 0.66 -1.81 3.63
C ARG A 177 1.72 -1.05 4.40
N CYS A 178 1.51 0.27 4.54
CA CYS A 178 2.37 1.13 5.36
C CYS A 178 2.06 0.87 6.84
N SER A 179 2.81 -0.02 7.46
CA SER A 179 2.67 -0.34 8.87
C SER A 179 3.60 0.52 9.72
N HIS A 180 3.16 1.27 10.72
CA HIS A 180 1.77 1.65 11.01
C HIS A 180 1.72 3.18 11.04
N TYR A 181 2.18 3.79 9.98
CA TYR A 181 2.30 5.25 9.78
C TYR A 181 2.53 5.56 8.30
N PRO A 182 2.23 6.77 7.83
CA PRO A 182 2.55 7.16 6.46
C PRO A 182 4.06 7.06 6.20
N ALA A 183 4.43 6.33 5.15
CA ALA A 183 5.81 6.09 4.77
C ALA A 183 6.55 7.36 4.27
N ALA A 184 7.83 7.25 3.94
CA ALA A 184 8.55 8.31 3.25
C ALA A 184 7.92 8.57 1.87
N ASP A 185 7.80 9.85 1.49
CA ASP A 185 7.10 10.28 0.27
C ASP A 185 7.60 9.57 -0.99
N CYS A 186 8.91 9.33 -1.07
CA CYS A 186 9.52 8.63 -2.20
C CYS A 186 9.05 7.18 -2.36
N LEU A 187 8.53 6.53 -1.31
CA LEU A 187 7.97 5.17 -1.42
C LEU A 187 6.72 5.16 -2.30
N TYR A 188 5.84 6.14 -2.13
CA TYR A 188 4.62 6.22 -2.95
C TYR A 188 4.94 6.54 -4.41
N ASP A 189 5.89 7.45 -4.65
CA ASP A 189 6.40 7.73 -6.00
C ASP A 189 6.92 6.46 -6.69
N LEU A 190 7.65 5.63 -5.96
CA LEU A 190 8.16 4.35 -6.45
C LEU A 190 7.02 3.34 -6.66
N CYS A 191 6.02 3.28 -5.76
CA CYS A 191 4.85 2.43 -5.95
C CYS A 191 4.02 2.85 -7.16
N ASP A 192 3.88 4.14 -7.42
CA ASP A 192 3.23 4.68 -8.61
C ASP A 192 3.95 4.27 -9.90
N GLU A 193 5.28 4.31 -9.90
CA GLU A 193 6.14 4.04 -11.06
C GLU A 193 6.30 2.53 -11.33
N TYR A 194 6.55 1.73 -10.29
CA TYR A 194 6.80 0.30 -10.42
C TYR A 194 5.54 -0.56 -10.36
N GLY A 195 4.42 0.01 -9.91
CA GLY A 195 3.13 -0.66 -9.82
C GLY A 195 2.99 -1.56 -8.59
N LEU A 196 2.78 -0.94 -7.43
CA LEU A 196 2.32 -1.63 -6.21
C LEU A 196 1.04 -0.97 -5.73
N TYR A 197 0.03 -1.77 -5.36
CA TYR A 197 -1.11 -1.26 -4.62
C TYR A 197 -0.70 -0.92 -3.20
N VAL A 198 -1.17 0.20 -2.69
CA VAL A 198 -0.80 0.67 -1.34
C VAL A 198 -2.04 0.81 -0.47
N ILE A 199 -1.96 0.26 0.74
CA ILE A 199 -2.80 0.67 1.86
C ILE A 199 -1.96 1.65 2.67
N ASP A 200 -2.28 2.94 2.57
CA ASP A 200 -1.63 3.96 3.37
C ASP A 200 -2.30 4.06 4.73
N GLU A 201 -1.51 4.20 5.80
CA GLU A 201 -2.03 4.09 7.16
C GLU A 201 -1.70 5.29 8.02
N ALA A 202 -2.69 5.78 8.75
CA ALA A 202 -2.53 6.88 9.69
C ALA A 202 -1.63 6.45 10.86
N ASP A 203 -0.73 7.33 11.30
CA ASP A 203 0.17 7.12 12.43
C ASP A 203 -0.62 7.09 13.75
N LEU A 204 -1.30 5.96 13.97
CA LEU A 204 -2.16 5.75 15.11
C LEU A 204 -2.18 4.29 15.51
N GLU A 205 -1.59 4.02 16.68
CA GLU A 205 -1.65 2.74 17.36
C GLU A 205 -1.68 2.93 18.87
N CYS A 206 -2.65 2.29 19.53
CA CYS A 206 -2.88 2.39 20.96
C CYS A 206 -2.84 1.01 21.63
N HIS A 207 -2.02 0.10 21.11
CA HIS A 207 -2.00 -1.31 21.49
C HIS A 207 -1.75 -1.52 23.00
N GLY A 208 -0.91 -0.69 23.62
CA GLY A 208 -0.65 -0.76 25.07
C GLY A 208 -1.89 -0.67 25.96
N PHE A 209 -3.02 -0.15 25.46
CA PHE A 209 -4.27 -0.13 26.20
C PHE A 209 -4.94 -1.50 26.30
N GLU A 210 -4.51 -2.51 25.54
CA GLU A 210 -4.93 -3.91 25.74
C GLU A 210 -4.56 -4.42 27.15
N TRP A 211 -3.47 -3.93 27.73
CA TRP A 211 -2.97 -4.33 29.04
C TRP A 211 -3.62 -3.60 30.20
N VAL A 212 -4.57 -2.68 29.95
CA VAL A 212 -5.37 -2.01 30.97
C VAL A 212 -6.82 -2.47 30.87
N GLU A 213 -7.61 -2.21 31.91
CA GLU A 213 -9.00 -2.73 32.00
C GLU A 213 -9.95 -2.15 30.93
N ASN A 214 -9.54 -1.15 30.16
CA ASN A 214 -10.34 -0.50 29.14
C ASN A 214 -9.53 -0.27 27.87
N TYR A 215 -9.55 -1.23 26.95
CA TYR A 215 -8.84 -1.15 25.67
C TYR A 215 -9.36 -0.05 24.74
N THR A 216 -10.66 0.30 24.84
CA THR A 216 -11.27 1.37 24.03
C THR A 216 -11.07 2.76 24.60
N TRP A 217 -10.39 2.91 25.72
CA TRP A 217 -10.37 4.14 26.51
C TRP A 217 -10.21 5.40 25.66
N ILE A 218 -9.07 5.56 24.98
CA ILE A 218 -8.83 6.78 24.20
C ILE A 218 -9.47 6.75 22.82
N SER A 219 -9.79 5.58 22.30
CA SER A 219 -10.47 5.42 21.00
C SER A 219 -11.96 5.78 21.07
N ASP A 220 -12.57 5.65 22.26
CA ASP A 220 -13.99 5.98 22.48
C ASP A 220 -14.20 7.20 23.41
N ASP A 221 -13.14 7.95 23.72
CA ASP A 221 -13.22 9.21 24.47
C ASP A 221 -13.16 10.40 23.50
N PRO A 222 -14.25 11.20 23.35
CA PRO A 222 -14.29 12.37 22.47
C PRO A 222 -13.21 13.42 22.73
N ALA A 223 -12.58 13.42 23.92
CA ALA A 223 -11.46 14.32 24.22
C ALA A 223 -10.24 14.08 23.30
N TRP A 224 -10.13 12.90 22.70
CA TRP A 224 -9.07 12.52 21.78
C TRP A 224 -9.43 12.68 20.29
N GLU A 225 -10.68 13.03 19.95
CA GLU A 225 -11.18 13.16 18.57
C GLU A 225 -10.22 13.96 17.68
N THR A 226 -9.81 15.14 18.15
CA THR A 226 -8.91 16.01 17.36
C THR A 226 -7.59 15.31 16.99
N ALA A 227 -7.00 14.53 17.89
CA ALA A 227 -5.74 13.84 17.63
C ALA A 227 -5.91 12.71 16.61
N TYR A 228 -7.01 11.97 16.66
CA TYR A 228 -7.35 10.91 15.71
C TYR A 228 -7.62 11.47 14.31
N VAL A 229 -8.50 12.45 14.23
CA VAL A 229 -8.91 13.08 12.96
C VAL A 229 -7.73 13.79 12.29
N ASP A 230 -6.91 14.54 13.05
CA ASP A 230 -5.76 15.27 12.50
C ASP A 230 -4.75 14.33 11.81
N ARG A 231 -4.45 13.17 12.41
CA ARG A 231 -3.54 12.18 11.81
C ARG A 231 -4.07 11.65 10.49
N ALA A 232 -5.31 11.21 10.44
CA ALA A 232 -5.95 10.71 9.22
C ALA A 232 -6.06 11.80 8.14
N VAL A 233 -6.44 13.02 8.50
CA VAL A 233 -6.55 14.16 7.57
C VAL A 233 -5.19 14.54 6.99
N ARG A 234 -4.12 14.56 7.80
CA ARG A 234 -2.76 14.90 7.33
C ARG A 234 -2.25 13.85 6.36
N MET A 235 -2.43 12.56 6.63
CA MET A 235 -2.12 11.48 5.72
C MET A 235 -2.78 11.70 4.36
N VAL A 236 -4.10 11.82 4.32
CA VAL A 236 -4.84 12.01 3.06
C VAL A 236 -4.41 13.26 2.31
N LYS A 237 -4.21 14.39 3.00
CA LYS A 237 -3.78 15.65 2.36
C LYS A 237 -2.39 15.55 1.75
N ARG A 238 -1.46 14.87 2.40
CA ARG A 238 -0.11 14.69 1.90
C ARG A 238 -0.07 13.76 0.68
N ASP A 239 -0.78 12.62 0.77
CA ASP A 239 -0.57 11.50 -0.13
C ASP A 239 -1.68 11.34 -1.19
N PHE A 240 -2.62 12.29 -1.26
CA PHE A 240 -3.80 12.25 -2.14
C PHE A 240 -3.47 11.91 -3.60
N ASN A 241 -2.38 12.44 -4.14
CA ASN A 241 -2.08 12.41 -5.57
C ASN A 241 -1.49 11.09 -6.08
N HIS A 242 -1.24 10.11 -5.20
CA HIS A 242 -0.64 8.83 -5.57
C HIS A 242 -1.67 7.83 -6.09
N PRO A 243 -1.64 7.44 -7.38
CA PRO A 243 -2.57 6.44 -7.93
C PRO A 243 -2.37 5.04 -7.33
N SER A 244 -1.20 4.72 -6.79
CA SER A 244 -0.92 3.46 -6.11
C SER A 244 -1.75 3.26 -4.85
N ILE A 245 -2.08 4.32 -4.11
CA ILE A 245 -2.91 4.23 -2.91
C ILE A 245 -4.34 3.88 -3.30
N ILE A 246 -4.82 2.73 -2.82
CA ILE A 246 -6.17 2.21 -3.08
C ILE A 246 -7.08 2.26 -1.86
N MET A 247 -6.50 2.32 -0.67
CA MET A 247 -7.23 2.38 0.61
C MET A 247 -6.52 3.33 1.57
N TRP A 248 -7.32 4.02 2.38
CA TRP A 248 -6.89 4.79 3.54
C TRP A 248 -7.17 3.97 4.79
N SER A 249 -6.15 3.57 5.51
CA SER A 249 -6.25 2.89 6.81
C SER A 249 -6.23 3.89 7.95
N LEU A 250 -7.16 3.75 8.89
CA LEU A 250 -7.33 4.72 9.98
C LEU A 250 -6.35 4.52 11.13
N GLY A 251 -5.59 3.42 11.12
CA GLY A 251 -4.62 3.06 12.14
C GLY A 251 -4.51 1.55 12.33
N ASN A 252 -3.79 1.16 13.38
CA ASN A 252 -3.56 -0.22 13.79
C ASN A 252 -4.06 -0.45 15.23
N GLU A 253 -4.25 -1.67 15.63
CA GLU A 253 -4.53 -2.27 16.95
C GLU A 253 -4.86 -1.29 18.10
N SER A 254 -6.01 -0.63 17.98
CA SER A 254 -6.44 0.44 18.89
C SER A 254 -7.88 0.30 19.36
N ALA A 255 -8.45 -0.92 19.24
CA ALA A 255 -9.88 -1.16 19.40
C ALA A 255 -10.74 -0.25 18.51
N PHE A 256 -12.05 -0.19 18.70
CA PHE A 256 -12.93 0.66 17.90
C PHE A 256 -13.76 1.57 18.81
N GLY A 257 -13.90 2.82 18.41
CA GLY A 257 -14.67 3.82 19.17
C GLY A 257 -15.06 5.03 18.32
N CYS A 258 -15.71 5.99 18.94
CA CYS A 258 -16.28 7.16 18.27
C CYS A 258 -15.25 7.97 17.46
N ASN A 259 -13.97 7.97 17.89
CA ASN A 259 -12.93 8.74 17.22
C ASN A 259 -12.55 8.16 15.85
N PHE A 260 -12.62 6.82 15.67
CA PHE A 260 -12.44 6.19 14.37
C PHE A 260 -13.61 6.49 13.42
N VAL A 261 -14.85 6.55 13.95
CA VAL A 261 -16.00 6.98 13.14
C VAL A 261 -15.79 8.40 12.61
N LYS A 262 -15.30 9.32 13.46
CA LYS A 262 -15.01 10.70 13.06
C LYS A 262 -13.86 10.79 12.06
N SER A 263 -12.82 9.97 12.23
CA SER A 263 -11.73 9.87 11.26
C SER A 263 -12.22 9.38 9.90
N ALA A 264 -13.07 8.34 9.87
CA ALA A 264 -13.67 7.84 8.63
C ALA A 264 -14.54 8.90 7.92
N GLU A 265 -15.38 9.63 8.68
CA GLU A 265 -16.19 10.74 8.15
C GLU A 265 -15.30 11.83 7.51
N ALA A 266 -14.22 12.22 8.19
CA ALA A 266 -13.29 13.24 7.71
C ALA A 266 -12.54 12.78 6.45
N VAL A 267 -12.03 11.53 6.42
CA VAL A 267 -11.35 10.96 5.26
C VAL A 267 -12.29 10.89 4.05
N ARG A 268 -13.52 10.39 4.21
CA ARG A 268 -14.52 10.35 3.11
C ARG A 268 -14.88 11.73 2.58
N SER A 269 -14.89 12.75 3.45
CA SER A 269 -15.14 14.13 3.04
C SER A 269 -14.02 14.70 2.17
N LEU A 270 -12.77 14.28 2.42
CA LEU A 270 -11.59 14.70 1.67
C LEU A 270 -11.40 13.89 0.38
N ASP A 271 -11.60 12.58 0.46
CA ASP A 271 -11.42 11.66 -0.65
C ASP A 271 -12.49 10.57 -0.70
N PRO A 272 -13.55 10.78 -1.47
CA PRO A 272 -14.57 9.76 -1.72
C PRO A 272 -14.15 8.72 -2.77
N SER A 273 -12.97 8.84 -3.37
CA SER A 273 -12.52 7.99 -4.49
C SER A 273 -11.78 6.71 -4.05
N ARG A 274 -11.41 6.62 -2.77
CA ARG A 274 -10.72 5.47 -2.18
C ARG A 274 -11.52 4.86 -1.04
N LEU A 275 -11.21 3.60 -0.74
CA LEU A 275 -11.87 2.85 0.31
C LEU A 275 -11.24 3.12 1.68
N ILE A 276 -12.02 2.97 2.74
CA ILE A 276 -11.55 3.05 4.12
C ILE A 276 -11.31 1.66 4.66
N HIS A 277 -10.15 1.48 5.26
CA HIS A 277 -9.71 0.28 5.95
C HIS A 277 -9.47 0.57 7.42
N TYR A 278 -9.82 -0.35 8.30
CA TYR A 278 -9.38 -0.42 9.69
C TYR A 278 -9.71 -1.80 10.27
N GLU A 279 -8.70 -2.54 10.73
CA GLU A 279 -8.88 -3.90 11.24
C GLU A 279 -9.63 -3.92 12.58
N GLY A 280 -9.34 -2.97 13.49
CA GLY A 280 -10.00 -2.87 14.79
C GLY A 280 -11.52 -2.62 14.73
N ASP A 281 -12.06 -2.27 13.57
CA ASP A 281 -13.51 -2.22 13.29
C ASP A 281 -14.03 -3.62 12.92
N PHE A 282 -14.11 -4.50 13.91
CA PHE A 282 -14.44 -5.91 13.72
C PHE A 282 -15.79 -6.19 13.05
N GLU A 283 -16.69 -5.24 13.03
CA GLU A 283 -17.98 -5.31 12.34
C GLU A 283 -17.98 -4.52 11.02
N ALA A 284 -16.87 -3.84 10.72
CA ALA A 284 -16.70 -2.92 9.61
C ALA A 284 -17.86 -1.90 9.53
N GLU A 285 -18.15 -1.24 10.64
CA GLU A 285 -19.22 -0.23 10.73
C GLU A 285 -18.83 1.04 9.98
N ALA A 286 -17.61 1.52 10.18
CA ALA A 286 -17.03 2.69 9.56
C ALA A 286 -16.16 2.35 8.33
N ALA A 287 -15.45 1.21 8.35
CA ALA A 287 -14.61 0.75 7.25
C ALA A 287 -15.44 0.21 6.08
N ASP A 288 -14.91 0.32 4.85
CA ASP A 288 -15.52 -0.24 3.63
C ASP A 288 -15.11 -1.70 3.40
N ILE A 289 -14.02 -2.10 4.01
CA ILE A 289 -13.41 -3.44 3.94
C ILE A 289 -13.56 -4.14 5.30
N TYR A 290 -13.97 -5.41 5.27
CA TYR A 290 -13.88 -6.28 6.43
C TYR A 290 -12.45 -6.80 6.52
N SER A 291 -11.71 -6.42 7.56
CA SER A 291 -10.31 -6.81 7.73
C SER A 291 -10.11 -7.69 8.93
N THR A 292 -9.11 -8.55 8.88
CA THR A 292 -8.71 -9.42 10.01
C THR A 292 -7.20 -9.62 10.01
N MET A 293 -6.66 -9.99 11.19
CA MET A 293 -5.27 -10.40 11.37
C MET A 293 -5.19 -11.87 11.79
N TYR A 294 -4.18 -12.58 11.30
CA TYR A 294 -3.80 -13.94 11.70
C TYR A 294 -4.96 -14.94 11.78
N THR A 295 -5.98 -14.77 10.94
CA THR A 295 -7.19 -15.61 10.92
C THR A 295 -6.84 -17.03 10.51
N TRP A 296 -7.22 -18.02 11.31
CA TRP A 296 -7.02 -19.43 11.03
C TRP A 296 -7.78 -19.86 9.77
N LEU A 297 -7.24 -20.84 9.06
CA LEU A 297 -7.75 -21.28 7.76
C LEU A 297 -9.24 -21.67 7.79
N GLU A 298 -9.69 -22.38 8.83
CA GLU A 298 -11.09 -22.78 8.97
C GLU A 298 -12.01 -21.57 9.09
N LYS A 299 -11.64 -20.58 9.90
CA LYS A 299 -12.39 -19.33 10.06
C LYS A 299 -12.34 -18.49 8.79
N LEU A 300 -11.20 -18.47 8.09
CA LEU A 300 -11.05 -17.77 6.81
C LEU A 300 -11.97 -18.39 5.74
N GLU A 301 -12.10 -19.72 5.70
CA GLU A 301 -13.07 -20.39 4.84
C GLU A 301 -14.52 -20.04 5.20
N GLU A 302 -14.87 -19.94 6.50
CA GLU A 302 -16.21 -19.49 6.94
C GLU A 302 -16.50 -18.06 6.43
N ILE A 303 -15.52 -17.16 6.53
CA ILE A 303 -15.62 -15.80 5.97
C ILE A 303 -15.81 -15.88 4.45
N GLY A 304 -15.01 -16.68 3.76
CA GLY A 304 -15.09 -16.85 2.31
C GLY A 304 -16.44 -17.38 1.82
N ARG A 305 -17.10 -18.26 2.60
CA ARG A 305 -18.45 -18.75 2.34
C ARG A 305 -19.56 -17.77 2.72
N GLY A 306 -19.22 -16.64 3.37
CA GLY A 306 -20.20 -15.67 3.86
C GLY A 306 -20.92 -16.11 5.15
N GLU A 307 -20.39 -17.07 5.88
CA GLU A 307 -20.94 -17.56 7.16
C GLU A 307 -20.52 -16.69 8.34
N LYS A 308 -19.42 -15.94 8.19
CA LYS A 308 -18.85 -15.04 9.18
C LYS A 308 -18.53 -13.68 8.57
N GLY A 309 -18.45 -12.66 9.44
CA GLY A 309 -18.28 -11.27 9.04
C GLY A 309 -19.51 -10.73 8.30
N ASN A 310 -19.45 -9.44 7.95
CA ASN A 310 -20.48 -8.82 7.12
C ASN A 310 -20.30 -9.18 5.63
N HIS A 311 -21.10 -8.60 4.73
CA HIS A 311 -21.02 -8.89 3.29
C HIS A 311 -19.99 -8.04 2.54
N LYS A 312 -19.13 -7.30 3.23
CA LYS A 312 -18.07 -6.47 2.63
C LYS A 312 -16.93 -7.35 2.10
N PRO A 313 -16.14 -6.86 1.13
CA PRO A 313 -14.92 -7.54 0.70
C PRO A 313 -13.98 -7.75 1.89
N HIS A 314 -13.22 -8.83 1.88
CA HIS A 314 -12.31 -9.17 2.97
C HIS A 314 -10.85 -9.07 2.54
N VAL A 315 -10.03 -8.48 3.42
CA VAL A 315 -8.57 -8.45 3.32
C VAL A 315 -7.98 -8.91 4.65
N MET A 316 -6.97 -9.76 4.61
CA MET A 316 -6.19 -10.10 5.80
C MET A 316 -4.98 -9.15 5.87
N CYS A 317 -5.09 -8.09 6.69
CA CYS A 317 -4.04 -7.05 6.71
C CYS A 317 -2.73 -7.54 7.34
N GLU A 318 -2.77 -8.65 8.12
CA GLU A 318 -1.57 -9.32 8.61
C GLU A 318 -1.78 -10.83 8.66
N TYR A 319 -0.80 -11.58 8.11
CA TYR A 319 -0.74 -13.04 8.26
C TYR A 319 0.69 -13.53 8.04
N GLY A 320 0.93 -14.81 8.35
CA GLY A 320 2.22 -15.43 8.08
C GLY A 320 3.36 -14.80 8.86
N HIS A 321 3.10 -14.41 10.13
CA HIS A 321 4.09 -13.79 11.02
C HIS A 321 5.44 -14.52 10.96
N SER A 322 6.48 -13.84 10.50
CA SER A 322 7.76 -14.47 10.12
C SER A 322 8.76 -14.56 11.26
N MET A 323 8.36 -14.23 12.49
CA MET A 323 9.24 -14.35 13.67
C MET A 323 9.69 -15.80 13.90
N GLY A 324 10.98 -16.02 14.10
CA GLY A 324 11.56 -17.33 14.37
C GLY A 324 11.53 -18.24 13.14
N ASN A 325 10.74 -19.32 13.18
CA ASN A 325 10.58 -20.29 12.09
C ASN A 325 9.35 -19.99 11.19
N GLY A 326 8.80 -18.77 11.26
CA GLY A 326 7.76 -18.30 10.33
C GLY A 326 8.30 -18.17 8.90
N ALA A 327 7.50 -17.84 7.93
CA ALA A 327 6.06 -17.86 7.86
C ALA A 327 5.59 -19.23 7.37
N GLY A 328 4.56 -19.81 8.00
CA GLY A 328 4.08 -21.13 7.63
C GLY A 328 2.75 -21.11 6.89
N CYS A 329 2.41 -22.26 6.25
CA CYS A 329 1.10 -22.48 5.61
C CYS A 329 0.73 -21.51 4.47
N LEU A 330 1.69 -20.79 3.87
CA LEU A 330 1.46 -19.77 2.86
C LEU A 330 0.65 -20.31 1.66
N LYS A 331 0.99 -21.52 1.19
CA LYS A 331 0.23 -22.16 0.10
C LYS A 331 -1.23 -22.41 0.46
N ALA A 332 -1.51 -22.82 1.67
CA ALA A 332 -2.88 -23.10 2.13
C ALA A 332 -3.71 -21.81 2.19
N TYR A 333 -3.14 -20.73 2.70
CA TYR A 333 -3.79 -19.40 2.68
C TYR A 333 -4.08 -18.95 1.25
N GLN A 334 -3.10 -19.05 0.36
CA GLN A 334 -3.26 -18.63 -1.03
C GLN A 334 -4.35 -19.44 -1.75
N ASP A 335 -4.44 -20.73 -1.48
CA ASP A 335 -5.48 -21.59 -2.04
C ASP A 335 -6.89 -21.16 -1.58
N VAL A 336 -7.01 -20.75 -0.31
CA VAL A 336 -8.28 -20.24 0.23
C VAL A 336 -8.62 -18.87 -0.35
N PHE A 337 -7.66 -17.96 -0.48
CA PHE A 337 -7.86 -16.67 -1.16
C PHE A 337 -8.33 -16.86 -2.61
N ARG A 338 -7.67 -17.73 -3.36
CA ARG A 338 -8.03 -18.03 -4.76
C ARG A 338 -9.37 -18.79 -4.91
N LYS A 339 -9.84 -19.44 -3.86
CA LYS A 339 -11.08 -20.21 -3.86
C LYS A 339 -12.33 -19.35 -3.72
N TYR A 340 -12.26 -18.29 -2.93
CA TYR A 340 -13.41 -17.45 -2.59
C TYR A 340 -13.19 -16.02 -3.07
N LYS A 341 -14.00 -15.54 -4.01
CA LYS A 341 -13.85 -14.19 -4.60
C LYS A 341 -13.86 -13.05 -3.58
N ARG A 342 -14.64 -13.22 -2.49
CA ARG A 342 -14.74 -12.26 -1.41
C ARG A 342 -13.41 -12.05 -0.66
N LEU A 343 -12.56 -13.08 -0.62
CA LEU A 343 -11.26 -13.03 0.02
C LEU A 343 -10.26 -12.43 -0.98
N GLN A 344 -9.90 -11.19 -0.78
CA GLN A 344 -9.08 -10.46 -1.75
C GLN A 344 -7.60 -10.37 -1.32
N GLY A 345 -7.11 -11.43 -0.69
CA GLY A 345 -5.70 -11.61 -0.34
C GLY A 345 -5.32 -11.04 1.01
N GLY A 346 -4.06 -10.72 1.16
CA GLY A 346 -3.53 -10.21 2.43
C GLY A 346 -2.05 -9.83 2.35
N PHE A 347 -1.53 -9.43 3.52
CA PHE A 347 -0.19 -8.88 3.69
C PHE A 347 0.58 -9.69 4.71
N ILE A 348 1.75 -10.22 4.32
CA ILE A 348 2.64 -10.95 5.24
C ILE A 348 3.18 -9.98 6.29
N TRP A 349 3.23 -10.39 7.54
CA TRP A 349 3.97 -9.73 8.60
C TRP A 349 5.35 -10.34 8.72
N GLU A 350 6.43 -9.69 8.28
CA GLU A 350 6.50 -8.44 7.55
C GLU A 350 7.62 -8.48 6.48
N TRP A 351 8.00 -7.34 5.89
CA TRP A 351 8.94 -7.30 4.78
C TRP A 351 10.35 -7.67 5.19
N TYR A 352 10.90 -7.04 6.24
CA TYR A 352 12.28 -7.32 6.70
C TYR A 352 12.46 -7.15 8.20
N ASP A 353 13.46 -7.85 8.75
CA ASP A 353 13.88 -7.72 10.14
C ASP A 353 14.44 -6.32 10.45
N HIS A 354 14.10 -5.76 11.62
CA HIS A 354 14.58 -4.47 12.08
C HIS A 354 15.77 -4.60 13.04
N GLY A 355 16.73 -5.49 12.76
CA GLY A 355 17.94 -5.64 13.55
C GLY A 355 18.94 -4.52 13.29
N PHE A 356 19.51 -3.94 14.35
CA PHE A 356 20.61 -2.98 14.24
C PHE A 356 21.94 -3.66 14.02
N PHE A 357 22.63 -3.27 12.97
CA PHE A 357 24.01 -3.73 12.69
C PHE A 357 24.97 -3.28 13.79
N THR A 358 25.76 -4.22 14.27
CA THR A 358 26.80 -3.96 15.28
C THR A 358 27.98 -4.92 15.15
N LYS A 359 29.05 -4.64 15.89
CA LYS A 359 30.22 -5.51 16.01
C LYS A 359 30.54 -5.72 17.49
N ASP A 360 30.98 -6.92 17.83
CA ASP A 360 31.52 -7.20 19.14
C ASP A 360 32.98 -6.68 19.30
N GLU A 361 33.58 -6.88 20.48
CA GLU A 361 34.94 -6.46 20.77
C GLU A 361 36.00 -7.19 19.91
N GLU A 362 35.66 -8.34 19.36
CA GLU A 362 36.50 -9.18 18.50
C GLU A 362 36.30 -8.85 17.00
N GLY A 363 35.32 -7.96 16.70
CA GLY A 363 35.01 -7.49 15.34
C GLY A 363 34.04 -8.37 14.58
N HIS A 364 33.37 -9.35 15.21
CA HIS A 364 32.32 -10.13 14.59
C HIS A 364 31.06 -9.29 14.39
N GLU A 365 30.51 -9.35 13.20
CA GLU A 365 29.31 -8.63 12.80
C GLU A 365 28.05 -9.39 13.21
N TYR A 366 27.06 -8.69 13.78
CA TYR A 366 25.75 -9.24 14.14
C TYR A 366 24.69 -8.16 14.23
N TYR A 367 23.43 -8.56 14.43
CA TYR A 367 22.32 -7.64 14.59
C TYR A 367 21.76 -7.69 16.02
N ARG A 368 21.48 -6.54 16.59
CA ARG A 368 20.78 -6.39 17.86
C ARG A 368 19.31 -6.10 17.65
N TYR A 369 18.49 -6.46 18.61
CA TYR A 369 17.06 -6.22 18.65
C TYR A 369 16.63 -5.65 19.99
N GLY A 370 15.34 -5.39 20.20
CA GLY A 370 14.80 -4.70 21.37
C GLY A 370 15.33 -5.22 22.71
N GLY A 371 15.75 -4.32 23.61
CA GLY A 371 16.36 -4.62 24.88
C GLY A 371 17.86 -4.93 24.84
N SER A 372 18.45 -5.15 23.66
CA SER A 372 19.86 -5.52 23.52
C SER A 372 20.82 -4.39 23.88
N TYR A 373 20.36 -3.15 23.93
CA TYR A 373 21.13 -1.97 24.35
C TYR A 373 20.83 -1.55 25.80
N GLY A 374 20.00 -2.31 26.53
CA GLY A 374 19.48 -1.92 27.83
C GLY A 374 18.38 -0.87 27.72
N ASP A 375 17.83 -0.70 26.56
CA ASP A 375 16.68 0.15 26.24
C ASP A 375 15.43 -0.35 26.97
N PHE A 376 14.64 0.58 27.51
CA PHE A 376 13.40 0.29 28.21
C PHE A 376 12.44 1.49 28.08
N PRO A 377 11.18 1.26 27.71
CA PRO A 377 10.58 -0.03 27.33
C PRO A 377 11.11 -0.56 25.98
N ASN A 378 10.83 -1.84 25.67
CA ASN A 378 11.14 -2.47 24.38
C ASN A 378 10.21 -3.66 24.14
N ASN A 379 10.06 -4.06 22.88
CA ASN A 379 9.22 -5.19 22.46
C ASN A 379 10.04 -6.46 22.15
N GLY A 380 11.30 -6.54 22.63
CA GLY A 380 12.14 -7.72 22.44
C GLY A 380 12.40 -8.03 20.98
N ASN A 381 12.11 -9.27 20.57
CA ASN A 381 12.30 -9.75 19.22
C ASN A 381 11.09 -9.56 18.28
N PHE A 382 10.07 -8.80 18.69
CA PHE A 382 8.94 -8.42 17.81
C PHE A 382 9.33 -7.45 16.67
N CYS A 383 10.59 -7.11 16.57
CA CYS A 383 11.18 -6.40 15.43
C CYS A 383 12.06 -7.31 14.57
N ILE A 384 12.00 -8.66 14.75
CA ILE A 384 12.76 -9.67 14.01
C ILE A 384 11.77 -10.70 13.45
N ASP A 385 11.01 -10.32 12.46
CA ASP A 385 9.86 -11.04 11.93
C ASP A 385 9.66 -10.82 10.40
N GLY A 386 10.76 -10.49 9.72
CA GLY A 386 10.79 -10.22 8.29
C GLY A 386 10.94 -11.43 7.38
N LEU A 387 10.47 -11.27 6.14
CA LEU A 387 10.80 -12.15 5.01
C LEU A 387 12.25 -11.96 4.54
N LEU A 388 12.88 -10.88 4.93
CA LEU A 388 14.27 -10.54 4.68
C LEU A 388 15.02 -10.34 5.99
N MET A 389 16.32 -10.64 5.97
CA MET A 389 17.23 -10.21 7.03
C MET A 389 17.41 -8.67 7.01
N PRO A 390 17.97 -8.04 8.07
CA PRO A 390 18.13 -6.59 8.10
C PRO A 390 18.93 -6.01 6.93
N ASP A 391 19.85 -6.79 6.36
CA ASP A 391 20.67 -6.44 5.20
C ASP A 391 20.00 -6.71 3.84
N ARG A 392 18.70 -7.04 3.84
CA ARG A 392 17.90 -7.44 2.68
C ARG A 392 18.28 -8.81 2.07
N THR A 393 19.04 -9.64 2.79
CA THR A 393 19.23 -11.04 2.37
C THR A 393 17.91 -11.81 2.49
N PRO A 394 17.44 -12.46 1.40
CA PRO A 394 16.19 -13.21 1.42
C PRO A 394 16.21 -14.40 2.38
N SER A 395 15.16 -14.55 3.19
CA SER A 395 14.93 -15.76 3.97
C SER A 395 14.33 -16.88 3.09
N PRO A 396 14.35 -18.13 3.54
CA PRO A 396 13.64 -19.22 2.86
C PRO A 396 12.13 -18.95 2.69
N ALA A 397 11.51 -18.21 3.62
CA ALA A 397 10.10 -17.88 3.56
C ALA A 397 9.76 -16.95 2.37
N LEU A 398 10.65 -16.02 2.00
CA LEU A 398 10.46 -15.20 0.81
C LEU A 398 10.51 -16.03 -0.47
N ALA A 399 11.40 -17.02 -0.54
CA ALA A 399 11.47 -17.91 -1.69
C ALA A 399 10.20 -18.75 -1.85
N GLU A 400 9.62 -19.26 -0.73
CA GLU A 400 8.32 -19.93 -0.73
C GLU A 400 7.21 -18.97 -1.15
N TYR A 401 7.14 -17.78 -0.54
CA TYR A 401 6.10 -16.79 -0.85
C TYR A 401 6.10 -16.42 -2.33
N ARG A 402 7.26 -16.10 -2.90
CA ARG A 402 7.42 -15.84 -4.34
C ARG A 402 6.80 -16.92 -5.21
N GLN A 403 7.02 -18.20 -4.86
CA GLN A 403 6.49 -19.34 -5.62
C GLN A 403 4.98 -19.48 -5.44
N VAL A 404 4.48 -19.29 -4.23
CA VAL A 404 3.07 -19.43 -3.87
C VAL A 404 2.19 -18.40 -4.57
N ILE A 405 2.66 -17.15 -4.64
CA ILE A 405 1.94 -16.03 -5.27
C ILE A 405 2.28 -15.86 -6.76
N ALA A 406 3.05 -16.77 -7.35
CA ALA A 406 3.43 -16.67 -8.77
C ALA A 406 2.18 -16.45 -9.67
N PRO A 407 2.23 -15.49 -10.60
CA PRO A 407 1.09 -15.15 -11.44
C PRO A 407 0.84 -16.19 -12.55
N VAL A 408 1.72 -17.17 -12.70
CA VAL A 408 1.55 -18.30 -13.61
C VAL A 408 1.69 -19.61 -12.86
N GLU A 409 0.67 -20.44 -12.90
CA GLU A 409 0.66 -21.76 -12.29
C GLU A 409 0.76 -22.85 -13.36
N ILE A 410 1.69 -23.78 -13.18
CA ILE A 410 1.84 -24.96 -14.05
C ILE A 410 0.94 -26.07 -13.52
N LEU A 411 -0.08 -26.41 -14.29
CA LEU A 411 -1.01 -27.48 -13.95
C LEU A 411 -0.54 -28.81 -14.54
N LYS A 412 -0.41 -29.83 -13.68
CA LYS A 412 -0.14 -31.18 -14.13
C LYS A 412 -1.32 -31.73 -14.95
N LYS A 413 -1.10 -32.06 -16.21
CA LYS A 413 -2.07 -32.82 -17.00
C LYS A 413 -1.78 -34.31 -16.89
N THR A 414 -2.78 -35.09 -16.54
CA THR A 414 -2.70 -36.57 -16.56
C THR A 414 -2.90 -37.04 -17.99
N GLY A 415 -1.84 -37.65 -18.59
CA GLY A 415 -1.87 -38.13 -19.98
C GLY A 415 -0.46 -38.41 -20.51
N SER A 416 -0.26 -38.37 -21.82
CA SER A 416 0.98 -38.75 -22.53
C SER A 416 2.26 -37.97 -22.15
N GLY A 417 2.21 -37.12 -21.16
CA GLY A 417 3.38 -36.36 -20.64
C GLY A 417 3.88 -35.20 -21.52
N ARG A 418 3.23 -34.95 -22.67
CA ARG A 418 3.65 -33.92 -23.63
C ARG A 418 2.77 -32.65 -23.63
N GLU A 419 1.76 -32.59 -22.76
CA GLU A 419 0.88 -31.44 -22.63
C GLU A 419 0.98 -30.87 -21.21
N ILE A 420 1.25 -29.57 -21.11
CA ILE A 420 1.26 -28.80 -19.89
C ILE A 420 0.20 -27.73 -20.02
N ALA A 421 -0.68 -27.58 -19.02
CA ALA A 421 -1.61 -26.47 -18.92
C ALA A 421 -1.00 -25.40 -18.02
N LEU A 422 -1.12 -24.15 -18.44
CA LEU A 422 -0.77 -22.99 -17.67
C LEU A 422 -2.04 -22.29 -17.20
N LYS A 423 -2.10 -21.87 -15.95
CA LYS A 423 -3.16 -21.04 -15.41
C LYS A 423 -2.64 -19.63 -15.22
N ASN A 424 -3.33 -18.65 -15.80
CA ASN A 424 -3.06 -17.24 -15.62
C ASN A 424 -3.74 -16.73 -14.35
N TRP A 425 -2.97 -16.10 -13.46
CA TRP A 425 -3.42 -15.43 -12.25
C TRP A 425 -3.19 -13.92 -12.27
N TYR A 426 -2.75 -13.35 -13.41
CA TYR A 426 -2.77 -11.91 -13.59
C TYR A 426 -4.22 -11.41 -13.62
N ASP A 427 -4.45 -10.24 -13.04
CA ASP A 427 -5.76 -9.62 -13.01
C ASP A 427 -6.07 -8.89 -14.33
N PHE A 428 -5.05 -8.34 -15.01
CA PHE A 428 -5.18 -7.51 -16.20
C PHE A 428 -4.43 -8.04 -17.43
N LYS A 429 -3.29 -8.70 -17.23
CA LYS A 429 -2.45 -9.19 -18.33
C LYS A 429 -2.80 -10.60 -18.77
N ASP A 430 -2.71 -10.86 -20.04
CA ASP A 430 -2.59 -12.22 -20.57
C ASP A 430 -1.13 -12.72 -20.50
N LEU A 431 -0.86 -13.94 -20.98
CA LEU A 431 0.47 -14.53 -20.97
C LEU A 431 1.31 -14.23 -22.22
N SER A 432 0.82 -13.40 -23.16
CA SER A 432 1.51 -13.11 -24.42
C SER A 432 2.84 -12.38 -24.27
N HIS A 433 3.06 -11.75 -23.12
CA HIS A 433 4.30 -11.05 -22.79
C HIS A 433 5.39 -11.97 -22.20
N LEU A 434 5.09 -13.26 -21.97
CA LEU A 434 5.98 -14.23 -21.40
C LEU A 434 6.55 -15.14 -22.49
N CYS A 435 7.74 -15.71 -22.19
CA CYS A 435 8.37 -16.71 -23.00
C CYS A 435 8.58 -17.98 -22.14
N VAL A 436 8.08 -19.11 -22.61
CA VAL A 436 8.20 -20.39 -21.93
C VAL A 436 9.37 -21.17 -22.51
N LYS A 437 10.44 -21.37 -21.73
CA LYS A 437 11.51 -22.32 -22.04
C LYS A 437 11.16 -23.68 -21.45
N TRP A 438 11.33 -24.71 -22.21
CA TRP A 438 11.08 -26.07 -21.76
C TRP A 438 12.20 -27.01 -22.20
N TRP A 439 12.42 -28.06 -21.44
CA TRP A 439 13.33 -29.16 -21.80
C TRP A 439 12.82 -30.48 -21.26
N ILE A 440 13.16 -31.54 -21.94
CA ILE A 440 12.97 -32.94 -21.53
C ILE A 440 14.33 -33.51 -21.21
N SER A 441 14.53 -34.00 -19.99
CA SER A 441 15.76 -34.64 -19.59
C SER A 441 15.54 -36.09 -19.17
N CYS A 442 16.58 -36.92 -19.38
CA CYS A 442 16.67 -38.28 -18.88
C CYS A 442 18.02 -38.38 -18.17
N ASP A 443 18.03 -38.75 -16.88
CA ASP A 443 19.24 -38.86 -16.06
C ASP A 443 20.18 -37.65 -16.23
N GLU A 444 19.63 -36.43 -16.01
CA GLU A 444 20.30 -35.13 -16.11
C GLU A 444 20.76 -34.75 -17.55
N THR A 445 20.58 -35.61 -18.52
CA THR A 445 20.92 -35.32 -19.94
C THR A 445 19.69 -34.77 -20.63
N VAL A 446 19.77 -33.53 -21.16
CA VAL A 446 18.71 -32.92 -21.96
C VAL A 446 18.60 -33.68 -23.28
N GLN A 447 17.40 -34.19 -23.55
CA GLN A 447 17.05 -34.92 -24.78
C GLN A 447 16.38 -34.02 -25.83
N GLU A 448 15.59 -33.08 -25.38
CA GLU A 448 14.86 -32.14 -26.22
C GLU A 448 14.62 -30.83 -25.46
N GLU A 449 14.72 -29.72 -26.12
CA GLU A 449 14.42 -28.38 -25.54
C GLU A 449 13.76 -27.49 -26.56
N GLY A 450 13.07 -26.46 -26.10
CA GLY A 450 12.44 -25.48 -26.97
C GLY A 450 11.96 -24.24 -26.23
N MET A 451 11.39 -23.34 -26.99
CA MET A 451 10.87 -22.07 -26.52
C MET A 451 9.56 -21.74 -27.23
N ILE A 452 8.58 -21.29 -26.48
CA ILE A 452 7.25 -20.87 -26.95
C ILE A 452 7.01 -19.44 -26.52
#